data_9af5201e9f3b6f759983b72b960c98e2
#
_entry.id   9af5201e9f3b6f759983b72b960c98e2
#
_cell.length_a   1.000
_cell.length_b   1.000
_cell.length_c   1.000
_cell.angle_alpha   90.00
_cell.angle_beta   90.00
_cell.angle_gamma   90.00
#
_symmetry.space_group_name_H-M   'P 1'
#
loop_
_entity.id
_entity.type
_entity.pdbx_description
1 polymer ?
#
loop_
_entity_poly.entity_id
_entity_poly.type
_entity_poly.pdbx_seq_one_letter_code
_entity_poly.pdbx_strand_id
1 'polypeptide(L)'
;MSKKPLLLLVLAALSAAAHAATPPNTLIVAQGLDDIVSLDPAEANELSSIQTVPSLYQRLVQPDRDNPQTITPVLAERWQADAQAKTLTFTLRANALFASGNPLRPEDVIFSLQRAVKLNKSPAFILNVLGWDADNIDSQLKKTDDRTLVLHWTADVSPAVALNILSTPIASIVDQKQVAENSKGDDFGNGWLKMHSAGSGAYKMRVYQPHQAIVLDANRHAAGQPPVLKNIIIKNVPDPASRRLLIQQGDADIARGLGADQIGALENKPGVKVLSIASAEQNYLAFNVGSSDNPLMGNPAFWEAARWLVDYDGITKDLLKGQYFVHQSFLPVGFPGALETAPFKFDPAKAKAILAKAGIKDAHFTLDVENRAPFITIAQSVQASFAQGGVKVDLLPAAGSQVYARVRARQHQAAVRMWLPDYFDAHSNASAFAWNDGKSNTVAGLNGWKTPELNTQTLAAVAEADPAKRLDMYKQMQEELQRSSPYVFIDQAKTQIAIRDNVKGYQQGLNADMVWYDRVSK
;
A
#
# COMPACT_ATOMS: atom_id res chain seq x y z
N MET A 1 -10.11 -19.03 77.04
CA MET A 1 -9.05 -19.64 76.22
C MET A 1 -9.47 -19.66 74.76
N SER A 2 -8.78 -18.84 74.02
CA SER A 2 -9.06 -18.45 72.66
C SER A 2 -8.67 -19.51 71.62
N LYS A 3 -9.51 -19.72 70.62
CA LYS A 3 -9.15 -20.33 69.35
C LYS A 3 -9.80 -19.54 68.24
N LYS A 4 -9.00 -18.72 67.56
CA LYS A 4 -9.15 -18.32 66.15
C LYS A 4 -7.88 -17.56 65.75
N PRO A 5 -7.07 -18.14 64.87
CA PRO A 5 -6.72 -17.50 63.63
C PRO A 5 -6.47 -18.55 62.55
N LEU A 6 -7.48 -18.93 61.77
CA LEU A 6 -7.29 -19.82 60.61
C LEU A 6 -8.19 -19.43 59.42
N LEU A 7 -8.71 -18.22 59.39
CA LEU A 7 -9.62 -17.79 58.32
C LEU A 7 -9.09 -16.63 57.46
N LEU A 8 -7.83 -16.23 57.62
CA LEU A 8 -7.25 -15.10 56.86
C LEU A 8 -6.27 -15.50 55.76
N LEU A 9 -6.00 -16.82 55.57
CA LEU A 9 -5.03 -17.31 54.59
C LEU A 9 -5.66 -17.85 53.29
N VAL A 10 -6.99 -17.90 53.16
CA VAL A 10 -7.67 -18.45 51.96
C VAL A 10 -8.16 -17.34 51.02
N LEU A 11 -8.21 -16.08 51.43
CA LEU A 11 -8.63 -14.98 50.54
C LEU A 11 -7.49 -14.33 49.73
N ALA A 12 -6.24 -14.69 49.96
CA ALA A 12 -5.08 -14.15 49.19
C ALA A 12 -4.70 -14.94 47.96
N ALA A 13 -5.35 -16.08 47.67
CA ALA A 13 -5.02 -16.98 46.54
C ALA A 13 -5.99 -16.86 45.36
N LEU A 14 -6.95 -15.92 45.37
CA LEU A 14 -7.96 -15.77 44.31
C LEU A 14 -7.86 -14.48 43.52
N SER A 15 -6.81 -13.71 43.68
CA SER A 15 -6.45 -12.62 42.77
C SER A 15 -5.42 -13.04 41.70
N ALA A 16 -5.51 -14.25 41.19
CA ALA A 16 -5.05 -14.52 39.84
C ALA A 16 -5.96 -13.70 38.93
N ALA A 17 -5.48 -12.52 38.55
CA ALA A 17 -6.15 -11.71 37.55
C ALA A 17 -6.46 -12.62 36.36
N ALA A 18 -7.72 -13.00 36.22
CA ALA A 18 -8.22 -13.59 34.99
C ALA A 18 -8.07 -12.51 33.94
N HIS A 19 -6.91 -12.44 33.30
CA HIS A 19 -6.75 -11.75 32.03
C HIS A 19 -7.74 -12.45 31.11
N ALA A 20 -8.85 -11.80 30.83
CA ALA A 20 -9.86 -12.33 29.92
C ALA A 20 -9.21 -12.45 28.56
N ALA A 21 -8.67 -13.63 28.26
CA ALA A 21 -8.15 -13.91 26.92
C ALA A 21 -9.27 -13.66 25.91
N THR A 22 -8.92 -13.11 24.76
CA THR A 22 -9.87 -12.92 23.66
C THR A 22 -10.58 -14.24 23.32
N PRO A 23 -11.87 -14.21 22.93
CA PRO A 23 -12.62 -15.45 22.65
C PRO A 23 -11.89 -16.36 21.64
N PRO A 24 -11.85 -17.69 21.82
CA PRO A 24 -11.03 -18.58 21.01
C PRO A 24 -11.45 -18.64 19.53
N ASN A 25 -12.70 -18.32 19.21
CA ASN A 25 -13.23 -18.31 17.85
C ASN A 25 -13.23 -16.92 17.18
N THR A 26 -12.65 -15.92 17.85
CA THR A 26 -12.69 -14.52 17.40
C THR A 26 -11.27 -13.95 17.39
N LEU A 27 -10.86 -13.34 16.29
CA LEU A 27 -9.65 -12.56 16.21
C LEU A 27 -9.97 -11.10 16.54
N ILE A 28 -9.22 -10.51 17.47
CA ILE A 28 -9.33 -9.09 17.80
C ILE A 28 -8.08 -8.37 17.29
N VAL A 29 -8.28 -7.45 16.33
CA VAL A 29 -7.23 -6.62 15.75
C VAL A 29 -7.42 -5.18 16.25
N ALA A 30 -6.40 -4.61 16.88
CA ALA A 30 -6.37 -3.21 17.30
C ALA A 30 -5.58 -2.38 16.27
N GLN A 31 -6.23 -1.42 15.62
CA GLN A 31 -5.61 -0.47 14.67
C GLN A 31 -6.39 0.83 14.61
N GLY A 32 -5.87 1.87 13.95
CA GLY A 32 -6.64 3.06 13.60
C GLY A 32 -7.55 2.76 12.41
N LEU A 33 -8.79 3.27 12.43
CA LEU A 33 -9.77 3.13 11.35
C LEU A 33 -10.34 4.49 10.91
N ASP A 34 -9.80 5.59 11.43
CA ASP A 34 -10.33 6.93 11.19
C ASP A 34 -10.04 7.44 9.77
N ASP A 35 -9.18 6.73 9.01
CA ASP A 35 -8.90 7.00 7.60
C ASP A 35 -9.96 6.43 6.66
N ILE A 36 -10.84 5.52 7.10
CA ILE A 36 -11.80 4.85 6.22
C ILE A 36 -12.88 5.82 5.72
N VAL A 37 -12.90 6.05 4.42
CA VAL A 37 -13.94 6.80 3.70
C VAL A 37 -14.99 5.84 3.14
N SER A 38 -14.56 4.68 2.64
CA SER A 38 -15.43 3.69 1.99
C SER A 38 -14.86 2.28 2.12
N LEU A 39 -15.75 1.28 2.22
CA LEU A 39 -15.41 -0.14 2.07
C LEU A 39 -15.92 -0.72 0.72
N ASP A 40 -16.49 0.12 -0.14
CA ASP A 40 -16.77 -0.24 -1.53
C ASP A 40 -15.45 -0.41 -2.30
N PRO A 41 -15.16 -1.57 -2.92
CA PRO A 41 -13.93 -1.78 -3.67
C PRO A 41 -13.69 -0.74 -4.77
N ALA A 42 -14.76 -0.20 -5.37
CA ALA A 42 -14.65 0.82 -6.41
C ALA A 42 -14.23 2.20 -5.88
N GLU A 43 -14.22 2.41 -4.56
CA GLU A 43 -13.89 3.69 -3.94
C GLU A 43 -12.83 3.55 -2.83
N ALA A 44 -12.63 2.37 -2.27
CA ALA A 44 -11.68 2.09 -1.19
C ALA A 44 -10.25 2.40 -1.63
N ASN A 45 -9.63 3.41 -1.03
CA ASN A 45 -8.29 3.89 -1.37
C ASN A 45 -7.42 4.21 -0.14
N GLU A 46 -8.01 4.26 1.04
CA GLU A 46 -7.31 4.48 2.28
C GLU A 46 -6.68 3.17 2.79
N LEU A 47 -5.59 3.27 3.55
CA LEU A 47 -4.82 2.12 4.03
C LEU A 47 -5.70 1.09 4.75
N SER A 48 -6.54 1.52 5.69
CA SER A 48 -7.40 0.62 6.47
C SER A 48 -8.50 -0.01 5.61
N SER A 49 -9.02 0.72 4.61
CA SER A 49 -9.97 0.19 3.61
C SER A 49 -9.32 -0.89 2.76
N ILE A 50 -8.15 -0.60 2.16
CA ILE A 50 -7.39 -1.52 1.30
C ILE A 50 -7.01 -2.80 2.06
N GLN A 51 -6.68 -2.71 3.34
CA GLN A 51 -6.36 -3.87 4.19
C GLN A 51 -7.59 -4.72 4.57
N THR A 52 -8.79 -4.15 4.53
CA THR A 52 -10.05 -4.83 4.90
C THR A 52 -10.72 -5.52 3.71
N VAL A 53 -10.72 -4.87 2.55
CA VAL A 53 -11.38 -5.34 1.30
C VAL A 53 -11.00 -6.79 0.93
N PRO A 54 -9.74 -7.26 1.00
CA PRO A 54 -9.38 -8.64 0.64
C PRO A 54 -10.04 -9.72 1.50
N SER A 55 -10.47 -9.39 2.72
CA SER A 55 -11.24 -10.32 3.56
C SER A 55 -12.68 -10.49 3.08
N LEU A 56 -13.25 -9.46 2.44
CA LEU A 56 -14.65 -9.36 2.05
C LEU A 56 -14.90 -9.79 0.60
N TYR A 57 -13.92 -9.55 -0.27
CA TYR A 57 -14.06 -9.70 -1.72
C TYR A 57 -12.95 -10.55 -2.30
N GLN A 58 -13.26 -11.23 -3.40
CA GLN A 58 -12.29 -11.92 -4.25
C GLN A 58 -12.21 -11.23 -5.62
N ARG A 59 -11.08 -11.43 -6.28
CA ARG A 59 -10.75 -10.97 -7.63
C ARG A 59 -10.65 -12.18 -8.56
N LEU A 60 -10.51 -11.97 -9.85
CA LEU A 60 -10.26 -13.07 -10.80
C LEU A 60 -8.96 -13.80 -10.49
N VAL A 61 -7.93 -13.00 -10.17
CA VAL A 61 -6.56 -13.44 -9.88
C VAL A 61 -6.00 -12.65 -8.71
N GLN A 62 -4.92 -13.12 -8.12
CA GLN A 62 -4.17 -12.40 -7.07
C GLN A 62 -2.68 -12.74 -7.14
N PRO A 63 -1.79 -11.94 -6.54
CA PRO A 63 -0.42 -12.36 -6.29
C PRO A 63 -0.39 -13.58 -5.37
N ASP A 64 0.52 -14.52 -5.64
CA ASP A 64 0.75 -15.66 -4.76
C ASP A 64 1.25 -15.18 -3.39
N ARG A 65 0.81 -15.83 -2.30
CA ARG A 65 1.11 -15.38 -0.93
C ARG A 65 2.57 -15.54 -0.55
N ASP A 66 3.19 -16.60 -1.05
CA ASP A 66 4.56 -16.96 -0.72
C ASP A 66 5.55 -16.44 -1.77
N ASN A 67 5.09 -16.25 -3.01
CA ASN A 67 5.85 -15.67 -4.11
C ASN A 67 5.01 -14.63 -4.87
N PRO A 68 4.87 -13.40 -4.38
CA PRO A 68 3.98 -12.39 -4.95
C PRO A 68 4.33 -11.95 -6.37
N GLN A 69 5.48 -12.34 -6.89
CA GLN A 69 5.85 -12.16 -8.30
C GLN A 69 5.05 -13.07 -9.24
N THR A 70 4.39 -14.08 -8.71
CA THR A 70 3.55 -15.01 -9.46
C THR A 70 2.08 -14.66 -9.25
N ILE A 71 1.33 -14.49 -10.33
CA ILE A 71 -0.13 -14.34 -10.26
C ILE A 71 -0.79 -15.72 -10.21
N THR A 72 -1.70 -15.90 -9.28
CA THR A 72 -2.45 -17.16 -9.07
C THR A 72 -3.95 -16.97 -9.30
N PRO A 73 -4.66 -18.04 -9.74
CA PRO A 73 -6.09 -17.99 -9.96
C PRO A 73 -6.87 -17.95 -8.62
N VAL A 74 -7.94 -17.13 -8.56
CA VAL A 74 -8.86 -17.04 -7.40
C VAL A 74 -10.28 -17.39 -7.84
N LEU A 75 -11.06 -16.43 -8.38
CA LEU A 75 -12.37 -16.71 -8.97
C LEU A 75 -12.24 -17.31 -10.36
N ALA A 76 -11.21 -16.95 -11.11
CA ALA A 76 -10.81 -17.69 -12.29
C ALA A 76 -10.26 -19.06 -11.89
N GLU A 77 -10.60 -20.09 -12.66
CA GLU A 77 -9.93 -21.40 -12.62
C GLU A 77 -8.65 -21.37 -13.46
N ARG A 78 -8.70 -20.68 -14.60
CA ARG A 78 -7.61 -20.47 -15.54
C ARG A 78 -7.85 -19.24 -16.39
N TRP A 79 -6.82 -18.79 -17.06
CA TRP A 79 -6.90 -17.75 -18.10
C TRP A 79 -5.97 -18.06 -19.25
N GLN A 80 -6.24 -17.41 -20.38
CA GLN A 80 -5.38 -17.40 -21.56
C GLN A 80 -5.21 -15.95 -22.02
N ALA A 81 -3.97 -15.56 -22.28
CA ALA A 81 -3.63 -14.24 -22.78
C ALA A 81 -3.34 -14.28 -24.27
N ASP A 82 -3.82 -13.29 -25.00
CA ASP A 82 -3.39 -12.98 -26.38
C ASP A 82 -2.87 -11.54 -26.39
N ALA A 83 -1.55 -11.39 -26.50
CA ALA A 83 -0.89 -10.10 -26.48
C ALA A 83 -1.18 -9.27 -27.75
N GLN A 84 -1.37 -9.93 -28.91
CA GLN A 84 -1.65 -9.24 -30.18
C GLN A 84 -3.10 -8.73 -30.22
N ALA A 85 -4.03 -9.56 -29.79
CA ALA A 85 -5.43 -9.17 -29.67
C ALA A 85 -5.71 -8.30 -28.44
N LYS A 86 -4.75 -8.13 -27.54
CA LYS A 86 -4.91 -7.44 -26.24
C LYS A 86 -6.09 -7.99 -25.46
N THR A 87 -6.16 -9.33 -25.30
CA THR A 87 -7.25 -9.99 -24.59
C THR A 87 -6.76 -10.94 -23.50
N LEU A 88 -7.59 -11.04 -22.43
CA LEU A 88 -7.53 -12.08 -21.42
C LEU A 88 -8.86 -12.84 -21.44
N THR A 89 -8.81 -14.13 -21.75
CA THR A 89 -9.96 -15.02 -21.65
C THR A 89 -9.92 -15.75 -20.32
N PHE A 90 -10.88 -15.51 -19.44
CA PHE A 90 -10.99 -16.16 -18.14
C PHE A 90 -12.09 -17.22 -18.15
N THR A 91 -11.78 -18.39 -17.57
CA THR A 91 -12.80 -19.39 -17.20
C THR A 91 -12.99 -19.35 -15.70
N LEU A 92 -14.21 -19.08 -15.23
CA LEU A 92 -14.54 -19.01 -13.80
C LEU A 92 -14.62 -20.41 -13.19
N ARG A 93 -14.33 -20.50 -11.89
CA ARG A 93 -14.52 -21.72 -11.11
C ARG A 93 -15.98 -22.17 -11.16
N ALA A 94 -16.22 -23.47 -11.30
CA ALA A 94 -17.54 -24.04 -11.18
C ALA A 94 -18.08 -23.84 -9.75
N ASN A 95 -19.38 -23.55 -9.63
CA ASN A 95 -20.09 -23.44 -8.35
C ASN A 95 -19.53 -22.39 -7.38
N ALA A 96 -18.87 -21.34 -7.88
CA ALA A 96 -18.48 -20.20 -7.06
C ALA A 96 -19.74 -19.46 -6.57
N LEU A 97 -19.76 -19.10 -5.27
CA LEU A 97 -20.89 -18.42 -4.64
C LEU A 97 -20.43 -17.15 -3.94
N PHE A 98 -21.29 -16.14 -3.93
CA PHE A 98 -21.17 -14.99 -3.04
C PHE A 98 -21.56 -15.36 -1.59
N ALA A 99 -21.22 -14.50 -0.65
CA ALA A 99 -21.60 -14.65 0.76
C ALA A 99 -23.12 -14.60 0.98
N SER A 100 -23.87 -14.04 0.05
CA SER A 100 -25.34 -14.08 -0.03
C SER A 100 -25.89 -15.48 -0.33
N GLY A 101 -25.08 -16.34 -0.97
CA GLY A 101 -25.48 -17.62 -1.55
C GLY A 101 -25.86 -17.54 -3.04
N ASN A 102 -25.87 -16.36 -3.63
CA ASN A 102 -26.07 -16.20 -5.08
C ASN A 102 -24.90 -16.82 -5.86
N PRO A 103 -25.14 -17.46 -7.01
CA PRO A 103 -24.09 -17.97 -7.88
C PRO A 103 -23.29 -16.81 -8.51
N LEU A 104 -21.96 -16.95 -8.52
CA LEU A 104 -21.07 -16.01 -9.18
C LEU A 104 -20.92 -16.38 -10.66
N ARG A 105 -21.17 -15.44 -11.55
CA ARG A 105 -21.23 -15.60 -13.00
C ARG A 105 -20.39 -14.57 -13.73
N PRO A 106 -20.11 -14.76 -15.03
CA PRO A 106 -19.43 -13.76 -15.86
C PRO A 106 -20.08 -12.38 -15.85
N GLU A 107 -21.42 -12.31 -15.74
CA GLU A 107 -22.16 -11.05 -15.65
C GLU A 107 -21.79 -10.23 -14.42
N ASP A 108 -21.54 -10.88 -13.28
CA ASP A 108 -21.09 -10.20 -12.06
C ASP A 108 -19.69 -9.59 -12.22
N VAL A 109 -18.79 -10.29 -12.93
CA VAL A 109 -17.45 -9.77 -13.25
C VAL A 109 -17.56 -8.55 -14.15
N ILE A 110 -18.32 -8.65 -15.23
CA ILE A 110 -18.57 -7.55 -16.18
C ILE A 110 -19.16 -6.36 -15.44
N PHE A 111 -20.23 -6.56 -14.67
CA PHE A 111 -20.86 -5.51 -13.87
C PHE A 111 -19.87 -4.85 -12.92
N SER A 112 -19.05 -5.62 -12.21
CA SER A 112 -18.12 -5.11 -11.21
C SER A 112 -17.05 -4.20 -11.82
N LEU A 113 -16.47 -4.59 -12.96
CA LEU A 113 -15.47 -3.78 -13.65
C LEU A 113 -16.09 -2.55 -14.32
N GLN A 114 -17.27 -2.70 -14.97
CA GLN A 114 -17.99 -1.58 -15.56
C GLN A 114 -18.36 -0.53 -14.51
N ARG A 115 -18.92 -0.96 -13.36
CA ARG A 115 -19.28 -0.03 -12.30
C ARG A 115 -18.07 0.72 -11.73
N ALA A 116 -16.94 0.04 -11.55
CA ALA A 116 -15.73 0.65 -11.01
C ALA A 116 -15.18 1.76 -11.94
N VAL A 117 -15.18 1.51 -13.25
CA VAL A 117 -14.76 2.48 -14.27
C VAL A 117 -15.78 3.63 -14.38
N LYS A 118 -17.08 3.34 -14.44
CA LYS A 118 -18.14 4.36 -14.59
C LYS A 118 -18.30 5.25 -13.36
N LEU A 119 -18.16 4.69 -12.16
CA LEU A 119 -18.16 5.48 -10.92
C LEU A 119 -16.98 6.45 -10.86
N ASN A 120 -15.87 6.11 -11.49
CA ASN A 120 -14.66 6.94 -11.61
C ASN A 120 -14.22 7.55 -10.27
N LYS A 121 -14.26 6.74 -9.19
CA LYS A 121 -13.77 7.15 -7.88
C LYS A 121 -12.25 7.09 -7.81
N SER A 122 -11.68 7.51 -6.67
CA SER A 122 -10.23 7.68 -6.51
C SER A 122 -9.37 6.54 -7.10
N PRO A 123 -9.63 5.23 -6.86
CA PRO A 123 -8.77 4.18 -7.39
C PRO A 123 -9.03 3.81 -8.87
N ALA A 124 -10.02 4.42 -9.55
CA ALA A 124 -10.37 4.06 -10.94
C ALA A 124 -9.22 4.27 -11.92
N PHE A 125 -8.29 5.20 -11.63
CA PHE A 125 -7.11 5.44 -12.47
C PHE A 125 -6.27 4.16 -12.69
N ILE A 126 -6.34 3.19 -11.76
CA ILE A 126 -5.62 1.90 -11.89
C ILE A 126 -6.20 1.09 -13.05
N LEU A 127 -7.53 1.00 -13.16
CA LEU A 127 -8.20 0.35 -14.31
C LEU A 127 -8.03 1.14 -15.60
N ASN A 128 -7.97 2.47 -15.52
CA ASN A 128 -7.80 3.33 -16.68
C ASN A 128 -6.43 3.13 -17.38
N VAL A 129 -5.42 2.56 -16.70
CA VAL A 129 -4.16 2.13 -17.33
C VAL A 129 -4.40 1.13 -18.48
N LEU A 130 -5.51 0.36 -18.43
CA LEU A 130 -5.92 -0.55 -19.50
C LEU A 130 -6.54 0.20 -20.70
N GLY A 131 -6.65 1.52 -20.64
CA GLY A 131 -7.34 2.33 -21.64
C GLY A 131 -8.87 2.24 -21.52
N TRP A 132 -9.38 1.82 -20.37
CA TRP A 132 -10.79 1.78 -20.05
C TRP A 132 -11.28 3.12 -19.51
N ASP A 133 -12.42 3.55 -19.99
CA ASP A 133 -13.15 4.72 -19.54
C ASP A 133 -14.68 4.47 -19.59
N ALA A 134 -15.44 5.43 -19.13
CA ALA A 134 -16.91 5.30 -19.08
C ALA A 134 -17.57 5.13 -20.45
N ASP A 135 -16.94 5.62 -21.53
CA ASP A 135 -17.50 5.60 -22.88
C ASP A 135 -17.22 4.27 -23.59
N ASN A 136 -16.11 3.58 -23.26
CA ASN A 136 -15.69 2.39 -23.97
C ASN A 136 -15.89 1.08 -23.21
N ILE A 137 -15.93 1.09 -21.88
CA ILE A 137 -15.86 -0.12 -21.03
C ILE A 137 -16.94 -1.16 -21.38
N ASP A 138 -18.10 -0.76 -21.81
CA ASP A 138 -19.19 -1.68 -22.14
C ASP A 138 -18.86 -2.59 -23.33
N SER A 139 -18.02 -2.13 -24.25
CA SER A 139 -17.57 -2.90 -25.40
C SER A 139 -16.33 -3.77 -25.14
N GLN A 140 -15.61 -3.51 -24.02
CA GLN A 140 -14.37 -4.20 -23.71
C GLN A 140 -14.57 -5.54 -22.97
N LEU A 141 -15.75 -5.79 -22.45
CA LEU A 141 -16.03 -6.93 -21.59
C LEU A 141 -17.14 -7.78 -22.21
N LYS A 142 -16.86 -9.06 -22.50
CA LYS A 142 -17.82 -9.92 -23.20
C LYS A 142 -17.91 -11.29 -22.54
N LYS A 143 -19.13 -11.69 -22.15
CA LYS A 143 -19.45 -13.08 -21.84
C LYS A 143 -19.44 -13.92 -23.12
N THR A 144 -18.82 -15.10 -23.10
CA THR A 144 -18.81 -16.06 -24.21
C THR A 144 -19.66 -17.29 -23.92
N ASP A 145 -19.67 -17.73 -22.67
CA ASP A 145 -20.56 -18.81 -22.18
C ASP A 145 -20.84 -18.63 -20.69
N ASP A 146 -21.45 -19.61 -20.02
CA ASP A 146 -21.89 -19.50 -18.62
C ASP A 146 -20.75 -19.42 -17.59
N ARG A 147 -19.51 -19.65 -18.01
CA ARG A 147 -18.33 -19.60 -17.14
C ARG A 147 -17.17 -18.82 -17.74
N THR A 148 -17.28 -18.39 -18.99
CA THR A 148 -16.16 -17.79 -19.72
C THR A 148 -16.49 -16.37 -20.13
N LEU A 149 -15.52 -15.50 -19.92
CA LEU A 149 -15.56 -14.11 -20.36
C LEU A 149 -14.22 -13.70 -20.98
N VAL A 150 -14.30 -12.75 -21.89
CA VAL A 150 -13.15 -12.11 -22.53
C VAL A 150 -13.09 -10.66 -22.07
N LEU A 151 -11.93 -10.25 -21.60
CA LEU A 151 -11.60 -8.87 -21.31
C LEU A 151 -10.64 -8.39 -22.39
N HIS A 152 -10.95 -7.29 -23.03
CA HIS A 152 -10.12 -6.61 -24.01
C HIS A 152 -9.65 -5.27 -23.45
N TRP A 153 -8.42 -4.86 -23.69
CA TRP A 153 -7.92 -3.54 -23.32
C TRP A 153 -7.41 -2.79 -24.55
N THR A 154 -7.47 -1.46 -24.51
CA THR A 154 -7.13 -0.60 -25.66
C THR A 154 -5.73 0.00 -25.55
N ALA A 155 -5.21 0.18 -24.33
CA ALA A 155 -3.89 0.72 -24.08
C ALA A 155 -2.77 -0.22 -24.58
N ASP A 156 -1.60 0.34 -24.76
CA ASP A 156 -0.43 -0.44 -25.14
C ASP A 156 0.33 -0.95 -23.91
N VAL A 157 -0.29 -1.94 -23.25
CA VAL A 157 0.23 -2.58 -22.04
C VAL A 157 0.31 -4.10 -22.24
N SER A 158 1.30 -4.74 -21.62
CA SER A 158 1.47 -6.18 -21.71
C SER A 158 0.39 -6.95 -20.92
N PRO A 159 0.12 -8.22 -21.25
CA PRO A 159 -0.79 -9.06 -20.47
C PRO A 159 -0.40 -9.20 -18.99
N ALA A 160 0.89 -9.17 -18.67
CA ALA A 160 1.38 -9.24 -17.30
C ALA A 160 0.92 -8.01 -16.48
N VAL A 161 1.01 -6.81 -17.08
CA VAL A 161 0.49 -5.58 -16.45
C VAL A 161 -1.02 -5.67 -16.26
N ALA A 162 -1.76 -6.12 -17.29
CA ALA A 162 -3.21 -6.28 -17.19
C ALA A 162 -3.60 -7.25 -16.06
N LEU A 163 -2.91 -8.38 -15.90
CA LEU A 163 -3.13 -9.30 -14.79
C LEU A 163 -2.84 -8.67 -13.42
N ASN A 164 -1.75 -7.92 -13.30
CA ASN A 164 -1.42 -7.22 -12.04
C ASN A 164 -2.47 -6.17 -11.69
N ILE A 165 -2.98 -5.41 -12.67
CA ILE A 165 -4.08 -4.46 -12.48
C ILE A 165 -5.36 -5.19 -12.03
N LEU A 166 -5.72 -6.30 -12.68
CA LEU A 166 -6.90 -7.11 -12.31
C LEU A 166 -6.74 -7.85 -10.97
N SER A 167 -5.54 -7.87 -10.40
CA SER A 167 -5.27 -8.39 -9.07
C SER A 167 -5.42 -7.36 -7.95
N THR A 168 -5.75 -6.10 -8.26
CA THR A 168 -5.90 -5.02 -7.28
C THR A 168 -7.28 -5.00 -6.61
N PRO A 169 -7.43 -4.35 -5.43
CA PRO A 169 -8.71 -4.27 -4.73
C PRO A 169 -9.86 -3.68 -5.55
N ILE A 170 -9.60 -2.71 -6.43
CA ILE A 170 -10.64 -2.11 -7.29
C ILE A 170 -11.26 -3.12 -8.27
N ALA A 171 -10.52 -4.17 -8.64
CA ALA A 171 -11.01 -5.24 -9.51
C ALA A 171 -11.76 -6.35 -8.74
N SER A 172 -12.17 -6.11 -7.50
CA SER A 172 -12.98 -7.02 -6.70
C SER A 172 -14.37 -7.23 -7.30
N ILE A 173 -14.86 -8.47 -7.24
CA ILE A 173 -16.16 -8.84 -7.82
C ILE A 173 -17.26 -8.72 -6.77
N VAL A 174 -18.31 -8.01 -7.11
CA VAL A 174 -19.49 -7.79 -6.27
C VAL A 174 -20.70 -8.56 -6.82
N ASP A 175 -21.57 -9.01 -5.93
CA ASP A 175 -22.85 -9.65 -6.23
C ASP A 175 -23.79 -8.61 -6.88
N GLN A 176 -23.91 -8.66 -8.21
CA GLN A 176 -24.72 -7.72 -9.00
C GLN A 176 -26.17 -7.67 -8.50
N LYS A 177 -26.76 -8.82 -8.16
CA LYS A 177 -28.15 -8.88 -7.70
C LYS A 177 -28.31 -8.16 -6.37
N GLN A 178 -27.45 -8.45 -5.39
CA GLN A 178 -27.51 -7.81 -4.08
C GLN A 178 -27.25 -6.30 -4.18
N VAL A 179 -26.32 -5.89 -5.03
CA VAL A 179 -26.02 -4.48 -5.30
C VAL A 179 -27.23 -3.79 -5.93
N ALA A 180 -27.86 -4.38 -6.94
CA ALA A 180 -29.04 -3.81 -7.61
C ALA A 180 -30.22 -3.61 -6.65
N GLU A 181 -30.45 -4.56 -5.73
CA GLU A 181 -31.50 -4.46 -4.70
C GLU A 181 -31.28 -3.29 -3.71
N ASN A 182 -30.04 -2.78 -3.59
CA ASN A 182 -29.65 -1.73 -2.66
C ASN A 182 -29.16 -0.44 -3.32
N SER A 183 -29.16 -0.37 -4.65
CA SER A 183 -28.77 0.82 -5.41
C SER A 183 -29.81 1.93 -5.29
N LYS A 184 -29.36 3.18 -5.32
CA LYS A 184 -30.22 4.36 -5.34
C LYS A 184 -29.89 5.21 -6.57
N GLY A 185 -30.83 5.30 -7.50
CA GLY A 185 -30.59 5.95 -8.78
C GLY A 185 -29.42 5.28 -9.53
N ASP A 186 -28.55 6.09 -10.12
CA ASP A 186 -27.40 5.63 -10.92
C ASP A 186 -26.11 5.49 -10.09
N ASP A 187 -26.23 5.21 -8.76
CA ASP A 187 -25.06 5.10 -7.88
C ASP A 187 -24.36 3.72 -7.95
N PHE A 188 -24.87 2.78 -8.74
CA PHE A 188 -24.38 1.41 -8.83
C PHE A 188 -24.14 0.75 -7.45
N GLY A 189 -24.94 1.11 -6.44
CA GLY A 189 -24.86 0.62 -5.08
C GLY A 189 -23.68 1.18 -4.27
N ASN A 190 -22.98 2.20 -4.75
CA ASN A 190 -21.83 2.79 -4.05
C ASN A 190 -22.20 3.29 -2.64
N GLY A 191 -23.32 4.01 -2.52
CA GLY A 191 -23.78 4.51 -1.23
C GLY A 191 -24.01 3.41 -0.19
N TRP A 192 -24.52 2.25 -0.61
CA TRP A 192 -24.74 1.11 0.28
C TRP A 192 -23.43 0.35 0.60
N LEU A 193 -22.60 0.09 -0.42
CA LEU A 193 -21.36 -0.65 -0.28
C LEU A 193 -20.29 0.06 0.58
N LYS A 194 -20.42 1.37 0.81
CA LYS A 194 -19.55 2.07 1.77
C LYS A 194 -19.56 1.45 3.16
N MET A 195 -20.71 0.90 3.56
CA MET A 195 -20.97 0.40 4.91
C MET A 195 -21.36 -1.08 4.94
N HIS A 196 -21.48 -1.73 3.76
CA HIS A 196 -21.90 -3.13 3.61
C HIS A 196 -20.98 -3.88 2.66
N SER A 197 -21.08 -5.20 2.63
CA SER A 197 -20.32 -6.03 1.69
C SER A 197 -21.22 -6.93 0.88
N ALA A 198 -20.89 -7.09 -0.40
CA ALA A 198 -21.55 -7.99 -1.35
C ALA A 198 -20.51 -8.84 -2.09
N GLY A 199 -19.56 -9.41 -1.37
CA GLY A 199 -18.45 -10.15 -1.96
C GLY A 199 -18.52 -11.66 -1.73
N SER A 200 -17.47 -12.35 -2.20
CA SER A 200 -17.26 -13.80 -2.06
C SER A 200 -16.04 -14.14 -1.18
N GLY A 201 -15.48 -13.16 -0.46
CA GLY A 201 -14.29 -13.32 0.38
C GLY A 201 -14.44 -14.37 1.47
N ALA A 202 -13.35 -14.65 2.17
CA ALA A 202 -13.34 -15.60 3.29
C ALA A 202 -14.27 -15.16 4.44
N TYR A 203 -14.50 -13.87 4.55
CA TYR A 203 -15.41 -13.25 5.54
C TYR A 203 -16.42 -12.37 4.84
N LYS A 204 -17.55 -12.12 5.52
CA LYS A 204 -18.54 -11.11 5.16
C LYS A 204 -18.67 -10.09 6.28
N MET A 205 -18.97 -8.86 5.94
CA MET A 205 -19.18 -7.83 6.94
C MET A 205 -20.52 -8.04 7.65
N ARG A 206 -20.48 -8.15 8.99
CA ARG A 206 -21.68 -8.13 9.82
C ARG A 206 -22.10 -6.69 10.06
N VAL A 207 -21.14 -5.84 10.43
CA VAL A 207 -21.37 -4.42 10.72
C VAL A 207 -20.07 -3.64 10.61
N TYR A 208 -20.17 -2.44 10.09
CA TYR A 208 -19.16 -1.40 10.21
C TYR A 208 -19.77 -0.24 11.01
N GLN A 209 -19.17 0.07 12.13
CA GLN A 209 -19.48 1.26 12.95
C GLN A 209 -18.31 2.23 12.83
N PRO A 210 -18.45 3.35 12.08
CA PRO A 210 -17.40 4.34 11.92
C PRO A 210 -16.83 4.77 13.26
N HIS A 211 -15.52 4.95 13.32
CA HIS A 211 -14.76 5.30 14.51
C HIS A 211 -14.85 4.31 15.69
N GLN A 212 -15.44 3.14 15.51
CA GLN A 212 -15.57 2.13 16.57
C GLN A 212 -14.99 0.79 16.17
N ALA A 213 -15.58 0.10 15.18
CA ALA A 213 -15.13 -1.22 14.78
C ALA A 213 -15.70 -1.68 13.44
N ILE A 214 -15.03 -2.65 12.84
CA ILE A 214 -15.55 -3.51 11.79
C ILE A 214 -15.68 -4.92 12.36
N VAL A 215 -16.84 -5.54 12.22
CA VAL A 215 -17.08 -6.93 12.63
C VAL A 215 -17.35 -7.78 11.41
N LEU A 216 -16.53 -8.81 11.24
CA LEU A 216 -16.60 -9.75 10.15
C LEU A 216 -17.02 -11.13 10.65
N ASP A 217 -17.88 -11.81 9.88
CA ASP A 217 -18.28 -13.21 10.08
C ASP A 217 -17.67 -14.09 9.01
N ALA A 218 -17.27 -15.30 9.38
CA ALA A 218 -16.81 -16.31 8.43
C ALA A 218 -17.89 -16.54 7.35
N ASN A 219 -17.47 -16.49 6.08
CA ASN A 219 -18.33 -16.77 4.95
C ASN A 219 -18.41 -18.30 4.75
N ARG A 220 -19.58 -18.87 4.98
CA ARG A 220 -19.83 -20.31 4.80
C ARG A 220 -19.84 -20.77 3.33
N HIS A 221 -19.92 -19.84 2.40
CA HIS A 221 -19.93 -20.07 0.95
C HIS A 221 -18.58 -19.76 0.30
N ALA A 222 -17.55 -19.37 1.09
CA ALA A 222 -16.23 -19.08 0.56
C ALA A 222 -15.67 -20.31 -0.17
N ALA A 223 -15.07 -20.08 -1.34
CA ALA A 223 -14.41 -21.12 -2.10
C ALA A 223 -13.17 -21.63 -1.37
N GLY A 224 -12.95 -22.95 -1.36
CA GLY A 224 -11.82 -23.58 -0.69
C GLY A 224 -12.11 -23.99 0.76
N GLN A 225 -11.09 -23.94 1.62
CA GLN A 225 -11.25 -24.27 3.04
C GLN A 225 -11.92 -23.11 3.78
N PRO A 226 -12.97 -23.39 4.58
CA PRO A 226 -13.59 -22.36 5.41
C PRO A 226 -12.59 -21.75 6.39
N PRO A 227 -12.71 -20.46 6.73
CA PRO A 227 -11.89 -19.84 7.76
C PRO A 227 -12.01 -20.57 9.10
N VAL A 228 -10.88 -20.73 9.80
CA VAL A 228 -10.85 -21.39 11.12
C VAL A 228 -11.59 -20.55 12.16
N LEU A 229 -11.38 -19.25 12.16
CA LEU A 229 -12.03 -18.34 13.11
C LEU A 229 -13.41 -17.91 12.60
N LYS A 230 -14.39 -17.92 13.50
CA LYS A 230 -15.77 -17.56 13.17
C LYS A 230 -15.96 -16.06 12.94
N ASN A 231 -15.16 -15.24 13.66
CA ASN A 231 -15.30 -13.80 13.65
C ASN A 231 -13.95 -13.09 13.64
N ILE A 232 -13.93 -11.90 13.04
CA ILE A 232 -12.85 -10.93 13.19
C ILE A 232 -13.48 -9.63 13.68
N ILE A 233 -12.91 -9.03 14.72
CA ILE A 233 -13.27 -7.70 15.20
C ILE A 233 -12.05 -6.80 15.02
N ILE A 234 -12.14 -5.85 14.10
CA ILE A 234 -11.11 -4.83 13.91
C ILE A 234 -11.58 -3.61 14.71
N LYS A 235 -10.94 -3.38 15.87
CA LYS A 235 -11.27 -2.27 16.78
C LYS A 235 -10.56 -1.01 16.34
N ASN A 236 -11.28 0.11 16.27
CA ASN A 236 -10.67 1.42 16.17
C ASN A 236 -10.01 1.82 17.49
N VAL A 237 -8.70 1.94 17.47
CA VAL A 237 -7.89 2.40 18.60
C VAL A 237 -6.89 3.41 18.05
N PRO A 238 -7.24 4.71 17.97
CA PRO A 238 -6.42 5.72 17.29
C PRO A 238 -5.02 5.90 17.88
N ASP A 239 -4.90 5.78 19.23
CA ASP A 239 -3.62 5.96 19.93
C ASP A 239 -2.73 4.69 19.89
N PRO A 240 -1.48 4.76 19.38
CA PRO A 240 -0.56 3.62 19.34
C PRO A 240 -0.17 3.05 20.71
N ALA A 241 -0.09 3.90 21.75
CA ALA A 241 0.25 3.43 23.10
C ALA A 241 -0.90 2.59 23.68
N SER A 242 -2.15 2.98 23.41
CA SER A 242 -3.33 2.20 23.76
C SER A 242 -3.37 0.87 23.04
N ARG A 243 -3.03 0.81 21.73
CA ARG A 243 -2.91 -0.47 20.99
C ARG A 243 -1.87 -1.39 21.62
N ARG A 244 -0.71 -0.83 22.01
CA ARG A 244 0.34 -1.58 22.73
C ARG A 244 -0.18 -2.17 24.05
N LEU A 245 -0.93 -1.39 24.83
CA LEU A 245 -1.49 -1.87 26.10
C LEU A 245 -2.48 -3.02 25.89
N LEU A 246 -3.39 -2.91 24.92
CA LEU A 246 -4.37 -3.96 24.62
C LEU A 246 -3.71 -5.29 24.28
N ILE A 247 -2.65 -5.29 23.46
CA ILE A 247 -1.94 -6.54 23.11
C ILE A 247 -1.18 -7.10 24.31
N GLN A 248 -0.60 -6.26 25.16
CA GLN A 248 0.09 -6.70 26.37
C GLN A 248 -0.84 -7.31 27.40
N GLN A 249 -2.06 -6.78 27.53
CA GLN A 249 -3.09 -7.27 28.47
C GLN A 249 -3.82 -8.50 27.93
N GLY A 250 -3.71 -8.81 26.64
CA GLY A 250 -4.43 -9.91 26.01
C GLY A 250 -5.84 -9.56 25.53
N ASP A 251 -6.20 -8.26 25.49
CA ASP A 251 -7.47 -7.74 25.00
C ASP A 251 -7.49 -7.54 23.46
N ALA A 252 -6.34 -7.67 22.83
CA ALA A 252 -6.16 -7.76 21.40
C ALA A 252 -5.24 -8.93 21.05
N ASP A 253 -5.47 -9.57 19.90
CA ASP A 253 -4.65 -10.64 19.35
C ASP A 253 -3.56 -10.11 18.42
N ILE A 254 -3.86 -9.02 17.71
CA ILE A 254 -2.97 -8.33 16.78
C ILE A 254 -3.07 -6.82 17.05
N ALA A 255 -1.92 -6.13 17.09
CA ALA A 255 -1.86 -4.68 17.11
C ALA A 255 -1.02 -4.17 15.93
N ARG A 256 -1.58 -3.25 15.16
CA ARG A 256 -0.97 -2.65 13.97
C ARG A 256 -0.69 -1.16 14.16
N GLY A 257 0.16 -0.59 13.29
CA GLY A 257 0.46 0.83 13.28
C GLY A 257 1.12 1.31 14.57
N LEU A 258 2.00 0.48 15.14
CA LEU A 258 2.80 0.81 16.30
C LEU A 258 4.06 1.57 15.85
N GLY A 259 4.37 2.67 16.53
CA GLY A 259 5.62 3.39 16.33
C GLY A 259 6.82 2.67 16.96
N ALA A 260 8.03 3.13 16.66
CA ALA A 260 9.27 2.50 17.11
C ALA A 260 9.35 2.32 18.64
N ASP A 261 8.89 3.31 19.40
CA ASP A 261 8.90 3.23 20.88
C ASP A 261 7.94 2.15 21.41
N GLN A 262 6.77 1.99 20.79
CA GLN A 262 5.80 0.96 21.17
C GLN A 262 6.32 -0.43 20.79
N ILE A 263 6.96 -0.58 19.64
CA ILE A 263 7.60 -1.82 19.20
C ILE A 263 8.73 -2.19 20.15
N GLY A 264 9.66 -1.26 20.45
CA GLY A 264 10.75 -1.49 21.39
C GLY A 264 10.27 -1.88 22.79
N ALA A 265 9.15 -1.31 23.25
CA ALA A 265 8.54 -1.68 24.52
C ALA A 265 7.90 -3.09 24.53
N LEU A 266 7.67 -3.70 23.36
CA LEU A 266 7.15 -5.05 23.19
C LEU A 266 8.23 -6.10 22.97
N GLU A 267 9.45 -5.70 22.65
CA GLU A 267 10.57 -6.60 22.51
C GLU A 267 10.78 -7.39 23.82
N ASN A 268 10.93 -8.69 23.69
CA ASN A 268 11.11 -9.62 24.81
C ASN A 268 9.94 -9.67 25.83
N LYS A 269 8.75 -9.18 25.49
CA LYS A 269 7.56 -9.33 26.35
C LYS A 269 6.98 -10.73 26.20
N PRO A 270 6.82 -11.49 27.29
CA PRO A 270 6.20 -12.82 27.23
C PRO A 270 4.79 -12.77 26.63
N GLY A 271 4.47 -13.72 25.77
CA GLY A 271 3.15 -13.86 25.15
C GLY A 271 2.89 -12.95 23.95
N VAL A 272 3.87 -12.14 23.54
CA VAL A 272 3.79 -11.26 22.37
C VAL A 272 5.06 -11.38 21.54
N LYS A 273 4.92 -11.47 20.24
CA LYS A 273 6.03 -11.39 19.27
C LYS A 273 5.79 -10.24 18.30
N VAL A 274 6.86 -9.66 17.80
CA VAL A 274 6.84 -8.65 16.74
C VAL A 274 7.21 -9.32 15.43
N LEU A 275 6.32 -9.24 14.45
CA LEU A 275 6.62 -9.57 13.06
C LEU A 275 7.14 -8.31 12.38
N SER A 276 8.24 -8.45 11.64
CA SER A 276 8.81 -7.37 10.83
C SER A 276 8.86 -7.83 9.39
N ILE A 277 8.07 -7.22 8.54
CA ILE A 277 7.84 -7.62 7.14
C ILE A 277 8.21 -6.41 6.27
N ALA A 278 8.92 -6.62 5.17
CA ALA A 278 9.16 -5.54 4.22
C ALA A 278 7.83 -4.97 3.72
N SER A 279 7.74 -3.65 3.60
CA SER A 279 6.62 -2.92 2.99
C SER A 279 7.09 -2.29 1.68
N ALA A 280 6.19 -2.12 0.73
CA ALA A 280 6.50 -1.39 -0.50
C ALA A 280 6.57 0.15 -0.31
N GLU A 281 6.28 0.64 0.88
CA GLU A 281 6.36 2.06 1.21
C GLU A 281 7.80 2.57 1.21
N GLN A 282 8.05 3.69 0.54
CA GLN A 282 9.35 4.33 0.41
C GLN A 282 9.27 5.81 0.74
N ASN A 283 10.26 6.35 1.45
CA ASN A 283 10.42 7.79 1.63
C ASN A 283 11.49 8.33 0.69
N TYR A 284 11.22 9.50 0.14
CA TYR A 284 12.13 10.19 -0.77
C TYR A 284 12.07 11.69 -0.59
N LEU A 285 13.16 12.35 -0.97
CA LEU A 285 13.25 13.79 -1.17
C LEU A 285 13.15 14.07 -2.67
N ALA A 286 12.29 14.99 -3.06
CA ALA A 286 12.13 15.43 -4.45
C ALA A 286 12.39 16.93 -4.59
N PHE A 287 13.10 17.31 -5.64
CA PHE A 287 13.33 18.70 -6.03
C PHE A 287 12.39 19.08 -7.18
N ASN A 288 11.71 20.21 -7.06
CA ASN A 288 10.85 20.72 -8.12
C ASN A 288 11.70 21.45 -9.19
N VAL A 289 12.01 20.75 -10.25
CA VAL A 289 12.79 21.28 -11.40
C VAL A 289 12.14 22.50 -12.04
N GLY A 290 10.81 22.56 -11.99
CA GLY A 290 10.01 23.67 -12.52
C GLY A 290 9.86 24.86 -11.56
N SER A 291 10.55 24.88 -10.41
CA SER A 291 10.48 26.00 -9.47
C SER A 291 11.08 27.27 -10.10
N SER A 292 10.23 28.26 -10.33
CA SER A 292 10.66 29.58 -10.86
C SER A 292 11.44 30.39 -9.84
N ASP A 293 11.20 30.16 -8.56
CA ASP A 293 11.74 30.95 -7.46
C ASP A 293 13.16 30.50 -7.05
N ASN A 294 13.53 29.26 -7.43
CA ASN A 294 14.83 28.70 -7.06
C ASN A 294 15.41 27.82 -8.18
N PRO A 295 16.18 28.38 -9.11
CA PRO A 295 16.80 27.62 -10.20
C PRO A 295 17.73 26.50 -9.75
N LEU A 296 18.21 26.52 -8.50
CA LEU A 296 19.03 25.45 -7.91
C LEU A 296 18.32 24.10 -7.95
N MET A 297 16.98 24.09 -7.84
CA MET A 297 16.17 22.86 -7.85
C MET A 297 16.28 22.10 -9.18
N GLY A 298 16.57 22.78 -10.28
CA GLY A 298 16.79 22.21 -11.61
C GLY A 298 18.25 21.83 -11.92
N ASN A 299 19.18 21.95 -10.96
CA ASN A 299 20.59 21.75 -11.22
C ASN A 299 21.04 20.29 -10.95
N PRO A 300 21.48 19.52 -11.98
CA PRO A 300 21.91 18.11 -11.79
C PRO A 300 23.08 17.93 -10.82
N ALA A 301 24.03 18.88 -10.76
CA ALA A 301 25.15 18.79 -9.81
C ALA A 301 24.66 18.99 -8.37
N PHE A 302 23.61 19.78 -8.17
CA PHE A 302 22.97 19.89 -6.86
C PHE A 302 22.29 18.57 -6.45
N TRP A 303 21.58 17.90 -7.37
CA TRP A 303 20.97 16.59 -7.08
C TRP A 303 22.01 15.54 -6.74
N GLU A 304 23.15 15.53 -7.46
CA GLU A 304 24.25 14.63 -7.15
C GLU A 304 24.81 14.91 -5.75
N ALA A 305 25.08 16.18 -5.41
CA ALA A 305 25.57 16.57 -4.09
C ALA A 305 24.57 16.19 -2.97
N ALA A 306 23.27 16.41 -3.21
CA ALA A 306 22.21 16.10 -2.27
C ALA A 306 22.19 14.60 -1.87
N ARG A 307 22.47 13.67 -2.81
CA ARG A 307 22.55 12.24 -2.52
C ARG A 307 23.69 11.90 -1.54
N TRP A 308 24.78 12.67 -1.54
CA TRP A 308 25.90 12.49 -0.60
C TRP A 308 25.70 13.25 0.72
N LEU A 309 24.64 14.09 0.82
CA LEU A 309 24.31 14.86 2.02
C LEU A 309 23.28 14.18 2.92
N VAL A 310 22.56 13.19 2.44
CA VAL A 310 21.60 12.45 3.28
C VAL A 310 22.33 11.48 4.19
N ASP A 311 22.07 11.55 5.49
CA ASP A 311 22.54 10.58 6.49
C ASP A 311 21.58 9.38 6.55
N TYR A 312 21.69 8.49 5.58
CA TYR A 312 20.82 7.32 5.42
C TYR A 312 20.84 6.41 6.65
N ASP A 313 22.02 6.14 7.19
CA ASP A 313 22.20 5.26 8.35
C ASP A 313 21.65 5.91 9.63
N GLY A 314 21.95 7.18 9.87
CA GLY A 314 21.42 7.93 10.99
C GLY A 314 19.88 8.00 10.95
N ILE A 315 19.28 8.21 9.75
CA ILE A 315 17.83 8.19 9.60
C ILE A 315 17.25 6.80 9.93
N THR A 316 17.74 5.76 9.29
CA THR A 316 17.09 4.43 9.36
C THR A 316 17.37 3.68 10.66
N LYS A 317 18.62 3.73 11.16
CA LYS A 317 19.06 2.97 12.35
C LYS A 317 18.79 3.72 13.64
N ASP A 318 19.13 5.02 13.69
CA ASP A 318 19.12 5.78 14.93
C ASP A 318 17.79 6.51 15.16
N LEU A 319 17.29 7.25 14.17
CA LEU A 319 16.08 8.06 14.32
C LEU A 319 14.81 7.23 14.15
N LEU A 320 14.72 6.37 13.11
CA LEU A 320 13.57 5.51 12.84
C LEU A 320 13.74 4.11 13.46
N LYS A 321 14.79 3.88 14.24
CA LYS A 321 15.02 2.70 15.09
C LYS A 321 14.79 1.37 14.37
N GLY A 322 15.23 1.27 13.09
CA GLY A 322 15.12 0.06 12.28
C GLY A 322 13.72 -0.27 11.74
N GLN A 323 12.73 0.63 11.89
CA GLN A 323 11.44 0.49 11.20
C GLN A 323 11.55 0.70 9.68
N TYR A 324 12.67 1.20 9.23
CA TYR A 324 13.03 1.41 7.83
C TYR A 324 14.43 0.86 7.58
N PHE A 325 14.74 0.59 6.33
CA PHE A 325 16.09 0.23 5.90
C PHE A 325 16.48 1.07 4.68
N VAL A 326 17.79 1.32 4.51
CA VAL A 326 18.28 2.11 3.39
C VAL A 326 17.89 1.48 2.08
N HIS A 327 17.21 2.26 1.23
CA HIS A 327 16.86 1.85 -0.13
C HIS A 327 16.93 3.06 -1.06
N GLN A 328 17.69 2.95 -2.14
CA GLN A 328 18.06 4.09 -2.98
C GLN A 328 17.59 3.93 -4.43
N SER A 329 16.45 3.29 -4.65
CA SER A 329 15.84 3.12 -5.96
C SER A 329 14.33 3.37 -5.89
N PHE A 330 13.71 3.71 -7.01
CA PHE A 330 12.27 3.94 -7.05
C PHE A 330 11.44 2.65 -6.93
N LEU A 331 12.02 1.48 -7.22
CA LEU A 331 11.30 0.21 -7.16
C LEU A 331 11.66 -0.51 -5.85
N PRO A 332 10.67 -0.78 -4.98
CA PRO A 332 10.93 -1.39 -3.67
C PRO A 332 11.55 -2.78 -3.77
N VAL A 333 12.46 -3.10 -2.86
CA VAL A 333 12.96 -4.48 -2.67
C VAL A 333 11.78 -5.43 -2.47
N GLY A 334 11.78 -6.54 -3.20
CA GLY A 334 10.68 -7.50 -3.25
C GLY A 334 9.84 -7.41 -4.52
N PHE A 335 9.91 -6.32 -5.27
CA PHE A 335 9.34 -6.24 -6.61
C PHE A 335 10.24 -6.93 -7.64
N PRO A 336 9.66 -7.50 -8.72
CA PRO A 336 10.44 -8.06 -9.81
C PRO A 336 11.40 -7.00 -10.41
N GLY A 337 12.68 -7.31 -10.46
CA GLY A 337 13.70 -6.43 -11.03
C GLY A 337 14.15 -5.27 -10.15
N ALA A 338 13.76 -5.23 -8.87
CA ALA A 338 14.23 -4.21 -7.94
C ALA A 338 15.75 -4.26 -7.76
N LEU A 339 16.40 -3.08 -7.73
CA LEU A 339 17.80 -2.95 -7.37
C LEU A 339 17.95 -2.95 -5.85
N GLU A 340 18.90 -3.73 -5.35
CA GLU A 340 19.27 -3.74 -3.93
C GLU A 340 20.50 -2.89 -3.64
N THR A 341 21.07 -2.24 -4.66
CA THR A 341 22.26 -1.41 -4.52
C THR A 341 21.95 -0.07 -3.86
N ALA A 342 22.79 0.31 -2.88
CA ALA A 342 22.74 1.60 -2.21
C ALA A 342 24.11 2.31 -2.38
N PRO A 343 24.32 2.98 -3.54
CA PRO A 343 25.65 3.53 -3.90
C PRO A 343 26.04 4.79 -3.12
N PHE A 344 25.06 5.46 -2.49
CA PHE A 344 25.31 6.72 -1.79
C PHE A 344 25.41 6.49 -0.28
N LYS A 345 26.29 7.25 0.34
CA LYS A 345 26.46 7.32 1.79
C LYS A 345 26.65 8.78 2.19
N PHE A 346 26.50 9.07 3.47
CA PHE A 346 26.75 10.40 3.98
C PHE A 346 28.23 10.77 3.84
N ASP A 347 28.51 11.74 2.98
CA ASP A 347 29.86 12.26 2.69
C ASP A 347 29.81 13.76 2.36
N PRO A 348 29.73 14.63 3.38
CA PRO A 348 29.66 16.07 3.19
C PRO A 348 30.87 16.66 2.46
N ALA A 349 32.05 16.02 2.59
CA ALA A 349 33.27 16.49 1.91
C ALA A 349 33.15 16.30 0.41
N LYS A 350 32.67 15.13 -0.03
CA LYS A 350 32.38 14.85 -1.44
C LYS A 350 31.30 15.78 -2.00
N ALA A 351 30.23 15.99 -1.25
CA ALA A 351 29.17 16.92 -1.66
C ALA A 351 29.69 18.36 -1.86
N LYS A 352 30.49 18.86 -0.92
CA LYS A 352 31.15 20.18 -1.05
C LYS A 352 32.02 20.26 -2.31
N ALA A 353 32.79 19.22 -2.61
CA ALA A 353 33.62 19.19 -3.82
C ALA A 353 32.78 19.24 -5.10
N ILE A 354 31.63 18.54 -5.15
CA ILE A 354 30.69 18.57 -6.29
C ILE A 354 30.10 19.99 -6.44
N LEU A 355 29.59 20.59 -5.35
CA LEU A 355 29.03 21.95 -5.36
C LEU A 355 30.05 22.99 -5.81
N ALA A 356 31.28 22.91 -5.28
CA ALA A 356 32.38 23.83 -5.63
C ALA A 356 32.76 23.71 -7.11
N LYS A 357 32.87 22.47 -7.64
CA LYS A 357 33.16 22.20 -9.06
C LYS A 357 32.07 22.78 -9.98
N ALA A 358 30.82 22.73 -9.54
CA ALA A 358 29.69 23.28 -10.27
C ALA A 358 29.52 24.82 -10.09
N GLY A 359 30.37 25.47 -9.29
CA GLY A 359 30.29 26.90 -9.00
C GLY A 359 29.08 27.28 -8.13
N ILE A 360 28.45 26.32 -7.46
CA ILE A 360 27.29 26.53 -6.58
C ILE A 360 27.81 27.07 -5.24
N LYS A 361 27.41 28.29 -4.92
CA LYS A 361 27.71 28.99 -3.66
C LYS A 361 26.41 29.31 -2.95
N ASP A 362 26.48 29.39 -1.62
CA ASP A 362 25.34 29.79 -0.77
C ASP A 362 24.04 29.02 -1.09
N ALA A 363 24.16 27.71 -1.33
CA ALA A 363 23.03 26.84 -1.67
C ALA A 363 21.98 26.89 -0.56
N HIS A 364 20.75 27.24 -0.94
CA HIS A 364 19.63 27.40 -0.03
C HIS A 364 18.33 26.97 -0.70
N PHE A 365 17.45 26.27 0.04
CA PHE A 365 16.09 25.95 -0.43
C PHE A 365 15.12 25.76 0.73
N THR A 366 13.83 25.81 0.43
CA THR A 366 12.74 25.48 1.36
C THR A 366 12.29 24.05 1.15
N LEU A 367 12.00 23.34 2.26
CA LEU A 367 11.61 21.95 2.29
C LEU A 367 10.21 21.78 2.88
N ASP A 368 9.25 21.50 2.02
CA ASP A 368 7.88 21.16 2.42
C ASP A 368 7.84 19.79 3.08
N VAL A 369 7.21 19.71 4.26
CA VAL A 369 7.15 18.47 5.03
C VAL A 369 5.87 18.36 5.86
N GLU A 370 5.33 17.15 5.96
CA GLU A 370 4.23 16.86 6.86
C GLU A 370 4.72 16.92 8.33
N ASN A 371 3.98 17.65 9.19
CA ASN A 371 4.31 17.80 10.60
C ASN A 371 3.91 16.56 11.43
N ARG A 372 4.38 15.39 11.01
CA ARG A 372 4.25 14.10 11.70
C ARG A 372 5.40 13.16 11.36
N ALA A 373 5.71 12.23 12.26
CA ALA A 373 6.66 11.16 11.97
C ALA A 373 6.11 10.22 10.87
N PRO A 374 6.98 9.64 10.01
CA PRO A 374 8.44 9.81 10.00
C PRO A 374 8.93 11.09 9.28
N PHE A 375 8.06 11.79 8.53
CA PHE A 375 8.42 12.86 7.60
C PHE A 375 9.19 13.99 8.28
N ILE A 376 8.66 14.54 9.38
CA ILE A 376 9.33 15.65 10.07
C ILE A 376 10.71 15.23 10.63
N THR A 377 10.82 13.97 11.09
CA THR A 377 12.08 13.42 11.59
C THR A 377 13.12 13.31 10.47
N ILE A 378 12.72 12.81 9.30
CA ILE A 378 13.56 12.74 8.10
C ILE A 378 14.00 14.15 7.68
N ALA A 379 13.06 15.11 7.59
CA ALA A 379 13.34 16.47 7.18
C ALA A 379 14.32 17.21 8.12
N GLN A 380 14.20 17.00 9.43
CA GLN A 380 15.15 17.54 10.43
C GLN A 380 16.53 16.94 10.26
N SER A 381 16.63 15.64 9.98
CA SER A 381 17.92 14.99 9.67
C SER A 381 18.51 15.55 8.37
N VAL A 382 17.71 15.72 7.32
CA VAL A 382 18.12 16.36 6.06
C VAL A 382 18.63 17.78 6.32
N GLN A 383 17.93 18.60 7.09
CA GLN A 383 18.37 19.95 7.44
C GLN A 383 19.74 19.95 8.11
N ALA A 384 19.93 19.09 9.12
CA ALA A 384 21.16 19.02 9.89
C ALA A 384 22.35 18.47 9.06
N SER A 385 22.13 17.45 8.25
CA SER A 385 23.15 16.82 7.42
C SER A 385 23.54 17.70 6.21
N PHE A 386 22.58 18.37 5.59
CA PHE A 386 22.84 19.31 4.48
C PHE A 386 23.65 20.54 4.95
N ALA A 387 23.41 21.03 6.17
CA ALA A 387 24.20 22.11 6.76
C ALA A 387 25.70 21.77 6.85
N GLN A 388 26.05 20.49 7.11
CA GLN A 388 27.45 20.04 7.12
C GLN A 388 28.07 20.11 5.71
N GLY A 389 27.26 20.04 4.66
CA GLY A 389 27.69 20.25 3.27
C GLY A 389 27.72 21.73 2.83
N GLY A 390 27.32 22.65 3.70
CA GLY A 390 27.23 24.07 3.38
C GLY A 390 25.93 24.46 2.65
N VAL A 391 24.89 23.61 2.72
CA VAL A 391 23.58 23.84 2.13
C VAL A 391 22.58 24.21 3.24
N LYS A 392 21.95 25.38 3.12
CA LYS A 392 20.92 25.81 4.06
C LYS A 392 19.55 25.26 3.64
N VAL A 393 18.82 24.64 4.59
CA VAL A 393 17.48 24.12 4.38
C VAL A 393 16.51 24.77 5.38
N ASP A 394 15.48 25.45 4.88
CA ASP A 394 14.42 26.01 5.71
C ASP A 394 13.20 25.08 5.66
N LEU A 395 12.84 24.46 6.78
CA LEU A 395 11.71 23.56 6.86
C LEU A 395 10.39 24.32 6.83
N LEU A 396 9.42 23.82 6.07
CA LEU A 396 8.04 24.31 5.99
C LEU A 396 7.07 23.23 6.49
N PRO A 397 7.03 22.96 7.81
CA PRO A 397 6.15 21.93 8.35
C PRO A 397 4.69 22.38 8.30
N ALA A 398 3.81 21.49 7.84
CA ALA A 398 2.37 21.76 7.77
C ALA A 398 1.56 20.45 7.88
N ALA A 399 0.23 20.57 7.99
CA ALA A 399 -0.66 19.42 7.87
C ALA A 399 -0.50 18.75 6.48
N GLY A 400 -0.62 17.43 6.41
CA GLY A 400 -0.41 16.68 5.17
C GLY A 400 -1.23 17.19 3.98
N SER A 401 -2.51 17.56 4.21
CA SER A 401 -3.37 18.14 3.19
C SER A 401 -2.83 19.46 2.62
N GLN A 402 -2.20 20.30 3.45
CA GLN A 402 -1.61 21.58 3.02
C GLN A 402 -0.32 21.35 2.22
N VAL A 403 0.55 20.44 2.68
CA VAL A 403 1.74 20.04 1.93
C VAL A 403 1.33 19.47 0.57
N TYR A 404 0.35 18.58 0.55
CA TYR A 404 -0.15 17.99 -0.69
C TYR A 404 -0.74 19.02 -1.65
N ALA A 405 -1.47 20.02 -1.14
CA ALA A 405 -2.01 21.11 -1.95
C ALA A 405 -0.89 21.95 -2.60
N ARG A 406 0.18 22.31 -1.85
CA ARG A 406 1.33 23.05 -2.40
C ARG A 406 2.08 22.24 -3.47
N VAL A 407 2.30 20.95 -3.22
CA VAL A 407 2.96 20.05 -4.18
C VAL A 407 2.12 19.92 -5.45
N ARG A 408 0.80 19.71 -5.33
CA ARG A 408 -0.10 19.66 -6.51
C ARG A 408 -0.15 20.97 -7.29
N ALA A 409 -0.08 22.08 -6.60
CA ALA A 409 0.02 23.39 -7.24
C ALA A 409 1.41 23.70 -7.82
N ARG A 410 2.40 22.78 -7.66
CA ARG A 410 3.81 22.94 -8.08
C ARG A 410 4.48 24.18 -7.46
N GLN A 411 4.06 24.57 -6.25
CA GLN A 411 4.54 25.77 -5.53
C GLN A 411 5.66 25.45 -4.52
N HIS A 412 6.07 24.19 -4.38
CA HIS A 412 7.16 23.75 -3.52
C HIS A 412 8.52 23.94 -4.24
N GLN A 413 9.61 24.09 -3.49
CA GLN A 413 10.97 23.98 -3.99
C GLN A 413 11.46 22.53 -3.87
N ALA A 414 11.35 21.97 -2.67
CA ALA A 414 11.59 20.54 -2.41
C ALA A 414 10.55 20.00 -1.42
N ALA A 415 10.36 18.69 -1.42
CA ALA A 415 9.44 18.05 -0.48
C ALA A 415 9.97 16.66 -0.04
N VAL A 416 9.81 16.34 1.26
CA VAL A 416 9.91 14.96 1.76
C VAL A 416 8.54 14.32 1.60
N ARG A 417 8.51 13.22 0.85
CA ARG A 417 7.28 12.52 0.51
C ARG A 417 7.45 11.00 0.66
N MET A 418 6.33 10.32 0.68
CA MET A 418 6.23 8.87 0.66
C MET A 418 5.57 8.41 -0.65
N TRP A 419 5.94 7.24 -1.12
CA TRP A 419 5.29 6.52 -2.20
C TRP A 419 4.93 5.10 -1.77
N LEU A 420 3.76 4.66 -2.16
CA LEU A 420 3.29 3.29 -2.07
C LEU A 420 2.79 2.88 -3.45
N PRO A 421 3.27 1.79 -4.03
CA PRO A 421 2.81 1.33 -5.35
C PRO A 421 1.31 1.04 -5.39
N ASP A 422 0.65 1.45 -6.45
CA ASP A 422 -0.78 1.26 -6.65
C ASP A 422 -1.13 -0.20 -6.98
N TYR A 423 -0.19 -0.94 -7.60
CA TYR A 423 -0.29 -2.36 -7.92
C TYR A 423 1.08 -3.01 -7.96
N PHE A 424 1.11 -4.34 -7.85
CA PHE A 424 2.36 -5.11 -7.72
C PHE A 424 3.03 -5.33 -9.06
N ASP A 425 3.44 -4.24 -9.71
CA ASP A 425 4.19 -4.24 -10.96
C ASP A 425 5.15 -3.05 -11.00
N ALA A 426 6.34 -3.24 -11.59
CA ALA A 426 7.35 -2.19 -11.73
C ALA A 426 6.82 -0.94 -12.46
N HIS A 427 5.83 -1.11 -13.34
CA HIS A 427 5.21 0.02 -14.03
C HIS A 427 4.53 1.01 -13.09
N SER A 428 3.94 0.57 -11.98
CA SER A 428 3.31 1.47 -11.00
C SER A 428 4.28 2.55 -10.53
N ASN A 429 5.53 2.17 -10.25
CA ASN A 429 6.56 3.12 -9.82
C ASN A 429 7.22 3.84 -11.00
N ALA A 430 7.49 3.15 -12.10
CA ALA A 430 8.11 3.77 -13.28
C ALA A 430 7.22 4.86 -13.87
N SER A 431 5.90 4.64 -13.97
CA SER A 431 4.96 5.67 -14.44
C SER A 431 4.91 6.88 -13.49
N ALA A 432 5.11 6.67 -12.19
CA ALA A 432 5.13 7.76 -11.22
C ALA A 432 6.41 8.60 -11.30
N PHE A 433 7.58 7.96 -11.33
CA PHE A 433 8.87 8.63 -11.17
C PHE A 433 9.58 8.96 -12.48
N ALA A 434 9.31 8.22 -13.57
CA ALA A 434 10.03 8.36 -14.84
C ALA A 434 9.18 8.95 -15.97
N TRP A 435 7.84 8.90 -15.87
CA TRP A 435 6.96 9.35 -16.95
C TRP A 435 6.29 10.69 -16.63
N ASN A 436 6.35 11.62 -17.60
CA ASN A 436 5.73 12.94 -17.51
C ASN A 436 5.25 13.40 -18.89
N ASP A 437 3.95 13.45 -19.10
CA ASP A 437 3.32 13.99 -20.32
C ASP A 437 3.15 15.53 -20.29
N GLY A 438 3.50 16.17 -19.19
CA GLY A 438 3.32 17.60 -18.96
C GLY A 438 1.94 17.98 -18.40
N LYS A 439 1.02 17.03 -18.23
CA LYS A 439 -0.36 17.28 -17.77
C LYS A 439 -0.71 16.45 -16.52
N SER A 440 -0.17 15.26 -16.41
CA SER A 440 -0.45 14.32 -15.32
C SER A 440 0.13 14.79 -13.98
N ASN A 441 -0.48 14.29 -12.90
CA ASN A 441 -0.03 14.51 -11.54
C ASN A 441 0.87 13.36 -11.04
N THR A 442 1.65 12.74 -11.93
CA THR A 442 2.72 11.81 -11.55
C THR A 442 3.76 12.53 -10.69
N VAL A 443 4.57 11.79 -9.95
CA VAL A 443 5.67 12.40 -9.17
C VAL A 443 6.58 13.23 -10.07
N ALA A 444 6.92 12.69 -11.25
CA ALA A 444 7.69 13.42 -12.26
C ALA A 444 6.98 14.68 -12.75
N GLY A 445 5.66 14.63 -13.02
CA GLY A 445 4.86 15.75 -13.45
C GLY A 445 4.74 16.85 -12.40
N LEU A 446 4.54 16.47 -11.13
CA LEU A 446 4.44 17.42 -10.00
C LEU A 446 5.77 18.15 -9.72
N ASN A 447 6.90 17.51 -10.01
CA ASN A 447 8.24 18.09 -9.86
C ASN A 447 8.78 18.72 -11.16
N GLY A 448 7.97 18.79 -12.21
CA GLY A 448 8.35 19.41 -13.49
C GLY A 448 9.49 18.67 -14.22
N TRP A 449 9.81 17.43 -13.80
CA TRP A 449 10.91 16.68 -14.40
C TRP A 449 10.46 15.85 -15.58
N LYS A 450 11.15 16.02 -16.70
CA LYS A 450 10.84 15.31 -17.95
C LYS A 450 12.10 15.04 -18.73
N THR A 451 12.33 13.79 -19.08
CA THR A 451 13.34 13.36 -20.05
C THR A 451 12.65 12.57 -21.15
N PRO A 452 12.82 12.93 -22.43
CA PRO A 452 12.19 12.20 -23.54
C PRO A 452 12.55 10.72 -23.57
N GLU A 453 13.78 10.40 -23.20
CA GLU A 453 14.33 9.04 -23.17
C GLU A 453 13.58 8.18 -22.13
N LEU A 454 13.42 8.66 -20.91
CA LEU A 454 12.69 7.93 -19.85
C LEU A 454 11.21 7.80 -20.15
N ASN A 455 10.59 8.83 -20.74
CA ASN A 455 9.21 8.72 -21.21
C ASN A 455 9.06 7.57 -22.24
N THR A 456 9.96 7.51 -23.21
CA THR A 456 9.96 6.46 -24.25
C THR A 456 10.22 5.08 -23.63
N GLN A 457 11.20 4.98 -22.73
CA GLN A 457 11.51 3.73 -22.03
C GLN A 457 10.34 3.24 -21.16
N THR A 458 9.66 4.13 -20.44
CA THR A 458 8.51 3.78 -19.61
C THR A 458 7.37 3.19 -20.45
N LEU A 459 7.06 3.82 -21.60
CA LEU A 459 6.01 3.33 -22.50
C LEU A 459 6.44 2.02 -23.20
N ALA A 460 7.71 1.85 -23.55
CA ALA A 460 8.20 0.61 -24.14
C ALA A 460 8.18 -0.54 -23.11
N ALA A 461 8.60 -0.28 -21.86
CA ALA A 461 8.65 -1.30 -20.82
C ALA A 461 7.26 -1.80 -20.40
N VAL A 462 6.24 -0.94 -20.39
CA VAL A 462 4.86 -1.36 -20.04
C VAL A 462 4.25 -2.26 -21.13
N ALA A 463 4.65 -2.06 -22.38
CA ALA A 463 4.18 -2.83 -23.54
C ALA A 463 4.96 -4.13 -23.75
N GLU A 464 6.19 -4.25 -23.21
CA GLU A 464 7.06 -5.40 -23.44
C GLU A 464 6.45 -6.69 -22.88
N ALA A 465 6.28 -7.68 -23.75
CA ALA A 465 5.67 -8.96 -23.42
C ALA A 465 6.67 -10.00 -22.91
N ASP A 466 7.96 -9.91 -23.30
CA ASP A 466 9.01 -10.78 -22.79
C ASP A 466 9.36 -10.40 -21.35
N PRO A 467 9.15 -11.27 -20.35
CA PRO A 467 9.38 -10.93 -18.95
C PRO A 467 10.82 -10.57 -18.63
N ALA A 468 11.80 -11.29 -19.21
CA ALA A 468 13.22 -11.06 -18.91
C ALA A 468 13.69 -9.71 -19.48
N LYS A 469 13.33 -9.42 -20.72
CA LYS A 469 13.62 -8.14 -21.37
C LYS A 469 12.95 -6.98 -20.64
N ARG A 470 11.70 -7.15 -20.22
CA ARG A 470 10.95 -6.17 -19.46
C ARG A 470 11.62 -5.84 -18.12
N LEU A 471 12.07 -6.86 -17.38
CA LEU A 471 12.80 -6.66 -16.12
C LEU A 471 14.12 -5.90 -16.33
N ASP A 472 14.86 -6.22 -17.39
CA ASP A 472 16.09 -5.52 -17.73
C ASP A 472 15.85 -4.03 -18.05
N MET A 473 14.77 -3.72 -18.78
CA MET A 473 14.38 -2.32 -19.05
C MET A 473 14.11 -1.55 -17.76
N TYR A 474 13.35 -2.11 -16.81
CA TYR A 474 13.12 -1.45 -15.52
C TYR A 474 14.38 -1.34 -14.66
N LYS A 475 15.30 -2.30 -14.75
CA LYS A 475 16.59 -2.21 -14.09
C LYS A 475 17.41 -1.04 -14.62
N GLN A 476 17.51 -0.88 -15.94
CA GLN A 476 18.20 0.24 -16.58
C GLN A 476 17.58 1.59 -16.17
N MET A 477 16.25 1.68 -16.12
CA MET A 477 15.56 2.89 -15.65
C MET A 477 15.87 3.22 -14.20
N GLN A 478 15.96 2.22 -13.32
CA GLN A 478 16.35 2.42 -11.92
C GLN A 478 17.78 2.96 -11.81
N GLU A 479 18.72 2.38 -12.55
CA GLU A 479 20.12 2.85 -12.59
C GLU A 479 20.22 4.29 -13.10
N GLU A 480 19.42 4.65 -14.10
CA GLU A 480 19.37 6.01 -14.63
C GLU A 480 18.81 7.00 -13.59
N LEU A 481 17.65 6.71 -12.99
CA LEU A 481 17.06 7.58 -11.99
C LEU A 481 17.97 7.72 -10.76
N GLN A 482 18.61 6.64 -10.34
CA GLN A 482 19.54 6.66 -9.22
C GLN A 482 20.71 7.62 -9.46
N ARG A 483 21.19 7.75 -10.71
CA ARG A 483 22.31 8.63 -11.07
C ARG A 483 21.88 10.07 -11.35
N SER A 484 20.78 10.28 -12.07
CA SER A 484 20.54 11.55 -12.78
C SER A 484 19.21 12.23 -12.48
N SER A 485 18.37 11.66 -11.61
CA SER A 485 17.04 12.25 -11.30
C SER A 485 17.08 13.34 -10.21
N PRO A 486 16.05 14.20 -10.13
CA PRO A 486 15.88 15.17 -9.05
C PRO A 486 15.32 14.52 -7.77
N TYR A 487 15.53 13.20 -7.59
CA TYR A 487 15.09 12.46 -6.41
C TYR A 487 16.28 11.97 -5.60
N VAL A 488 16.09 11.94 -4.29
CA VAL A 488 16.93 11.21 -3.36
C VAL A 488 16.05 10.18 -2.67
N PHE A 489 16.09 8.93 -3.12
CA PHE A 489 15.41 7.82 -2.45
C PHE A 489 16.17 7.53 -1.15
N ILE A 490 15.46 7.47 -0.03
CA ILE A 490 16.07 7.45 1.30
C ILE A 490 15.99 6.06 1.90
N ASP A 491 14.77 5.53 2.00
CA ASP A 491 14.50 4.30 2.71
C ASP A 491 13.28 3.55 2.18
N GLN A 492 13.14 2.32 2.65
CA GLN A 492 11.95 1.50 2.49
C GLN A 492 11.48 1.02 3.86
N ALA A 493 10.17 1.06 4.08
CA ALA A 493 9.56 0.71 5.34
C ALA A 493 9.56 -0.80 5.62
N LYS A 494 9.48 -1.14 6.92
CA LYS A 494 9.05 -2.44 7.42
C LYS A 494 7.72 -2.28 8.13
N THR A 495 6.74 -3.05 7.73
CA THR A 495 5.52 -3.18 8.51
C THR A 495 5.80 -4.01 9.75
N GLN A 496 5.72 -3.38 10.92
CA GLN A 496 5.91 -4.05 12.20
C GLN A 496 4.56 -4.27 12.88
N ILE A 497 4.29 -5.51 13.24
CA ILE A 497 3.00 -5.96 13.78
C ILE A 497 3.26 -6.73 15.07
N ALA A 498 2.65 -6.29 16.16
CA ALA A 498 2.64 -7.08 17.38
C ALA A 498 1.51 -8.12 17.32
N ILE A 499 1.83 -9.36 17.65
CA ILE A 499 0.91 -10.50 17.56
C ILE A 499 1.09 -11.40 18.78
N ARG A 500 0.00 -11.92 19.34
CA ARG A 500 0.04 -12.87 20.46
C ARG A 500 0.65 -14.20 20.02
N ASP A 501 1.40 -14.86 20.91
CA ASP A 501 2.14 -16.11 20.60
C ASP A 501 1.23 -17.27 20.20
N ASN A 502 -0.01 -17.30 20.70
CA ASN A 502 -1.00 -18.31 20.34
C ASN A 502 -1.61 -18.11 18.95
N VAL A 503 -1.49 -16.92 18.34
CA VAL A 503 -2.01 -16.66 16.99
C VAL A 503 -1.06 -17.25 15.94
N LYS A 504 -1.60 -18.11 15.08
CA LYS A 504 -0.89 -18.79 13.99
C LYS A 504 -1.54 -18.46 12.65
N GLY A 505 -0.81 -18.65 11.55
CA GLY A 505 -1.36 -18.56 10.18
C GLY A 505 -1.65 -17.14 9.69
N TYR A 506 -1.30 -16.08 10.46
CA TYR A 506 -1.38 -14.72 9.97
C TYR A 506 -0.32 -14.48 8.90
N GLN A 507 -0.76 -13.93 7.77
CA GLN A 507 0.12 -13.55 6.65
C GLN A 507 -0.16 -12.11 6.21
N GLN A 508 0.91 -11.41 5.91
CA GLN A 508 0.88 -10.09 5.26
C GLN A 508 2.01 -10.05 4.24
N GLY A 509 1.72 -9.50 3.08
CA GLY A 509 2.72 -9.30 2.02
C GLY A 509 3.24 -7.87 1.96
N LEU A 510 3.92 -7.58 0.86
CA LEU A 510 4.64 -6.34 0.62
C LEU A 510 3.70 -5.14 0.39
N ASN A 511 2.63 -5.34 -0.38
CA ASN A 511 1.63 -4.31 -0.64
C ASN A 511 0.54 -4.28 0.44
N ALA A 512 -0.09 -3.13 0.61
CA ALA A 512 -1.08 -2.89 1.65
C ALA A 512 -2.30 -3.82 1.60
N ASP A 513 -2.73 -4.23 0.40
CA ASP A 513 -3.85 -5.15 0.18
C ASP A 513 -3.51 -6.63 0.41
N MET A 514 -2.25 -6.95 0.61
CA MET A 514 -1.79 -8.31 0.86
C MET A 514 -1.91 -8.68 2.33
N VAL A 515 -3.14 -8.78 2.83
CA VAL A 515 -3.45 -9.15 4.22
C VAL A 515 -4.44 -10.30 4.23
N TRP A 516 -4.09 -11.40 4.90
CA TRP A 516 -4.90 -12.60 4.93
C TRP A 516 -5.16 -13.11 6.35
N TYR A 517 -6.44 -13.31 6.65
CA TYR A 517 -6.91 -13.86 7.93
C TYR A 517 -7.53 -15.24 7.83
N ASP A 518 -7.77 -15.76 6.62
CA ASP A 518 -8.51 -17.00 6.37
C ASP A 518 -7.86 -18.25 7.00
N ARG A 519 -6.52 -18.25 7.17
CA ARG A 519 -5.76 -19.33 7.79
C ARG A 519 -5.41 -19.07 9.26
N VAL A 520 -5.88 -17.95 9.81
CA VAL A 520 -5.56 -17.60 11.20
C VAL A 520 -6.28 -18.53 12.17
N SER A 521 -5.54 -19.01 13.18
CA SER A 521 -6.02 -19.82 14.30
C SER A 521 -5.42 -19.33 15.63
N LYS A 522 -6.02 -19.73 16.75
CA LYS A 522 -5.56 -19.39 18.10
C LYS A 522 -5.45 -20.64 18.97
#